data_7ac9650afa42e0b7f02d4eb8a8b47511
#
_entry.id   7ac9650afa42e0b7f02d4eb8a8b47511
#
_cell.length_a   1.000
_cell.length_b   1.000
_cell.length_c   1.000
_cell.angle_alpha   90.00
_cell.angle_beta   90.00
_cell.angle_gamma   90.00
#
_symmetry.space_group_name_H-M   'P 1'
#
loop_
_entity.id
_entity.type
_entity.pdbx_description
1 polymer ?
#
loop_
_entity_poly.entity_id
_entity_poly.type
_entity_poly.pdbx_seq_one_letter_code
_entity_poly.pdbx_strand_id
1 'polypeptide(L)'
;MGRFRLAFAGYKASFFPDPYTYRYIETQMNIHRQTILMLMNTINKFEQPNTEQADRRCAFSRPFTRMFDRLCAFLDERIGGASELIDACQSVADRFWHSKLYFPICFMMLAVFMAVGQPVIGGVLVMSTLIFLLLFCDDLLSILFPVVLLAMVGTEFYDELYSLLRFWWIGLLAAAALLVHIGAYARAPRNGGCMHGLVAVSVATLLGGLGFISREEYFSPTALYYSLGLGVVMLLIYLLLRSEADRPRDYDIAERMLQILYAGGLFTGFVVTLFYVRNFHEFVQSFSTLYFEYRNFSATMLLISIPAAAYFAAHDRRHFASVAFMYLMMLMTGSRSGLIFGTAMLLLCLAFVYYCNPERRAVYRRVGLISLIPVIALLIAIVPRLFASRMVDGALISADDSRYTFFIQGLLDFVKNPLFGCGLGSMHNAPIFLGVEGSIVWYHNLIAQILGSMGLVGAVGYSWLFYDRVRLLWRKRSRTTMAFALSYFAMLLISMTNPGMFCPMPNALLMVAMFVVVERQPDTATVPVKVGSARATERRSY
;
A
#
# COMPACT_ATOMS: atom_id res chain seq x y z
N MET A 1 -22.97 -29.97 -2.33
CA MET A 1 -22.59 -30.16 -0.91
C MET A 1 -22.62 -31.62 -0.41
N GLY A 2 -23.47 -32.52 -0.94
CA GLY A 2 -23.55 -33.91 -0.51
C GLY A 2 -22.34 -34.80 -0.88
N ARG A 3 -21.68 -34.57 -2.00
CA ARG A 3 -20.52 -35.38 -2.47
C ARG A 3 -19.20 -35.10 -1.73
N PHE A 4 -19.06 -33.93 -1.10
CA PHE A 4 -17.89 -33.61 -0.28
C PHE A 4 -17.87 -34.32 1.09
N ARG A 5 -19.05 -34.70 1.64
CA ARG A 5 -19.15 -35.43 2.91
C ARG A 5 -18.66 -36.88 2.83
N LEU A 6 -18.80 -37.53 1.69
CA LEU A 6 -18.40 -38.94 1.52
C LEU A 6 -16.90 -39.12 1.28
N ALA A 7 -16.23 -38.13 0.67
CA ALA A 7 -14.77 -38.17 0.49
C ALA A 7 -14.00 -37.96 1.81
N PHE A 8 -14.55 -37.18 2.74
CA PHE A 8 -13.92 -36.92 4.04
C PHE A 8 -14.10 -38.07 5.04
N ALA A 9 -15.15 -38.89 4.92
CA ALA A 9 -15.39 -39.99 5.83
C ALA A 9 -14.41 -41.17 5.67
N GLY A 10 -13.87 -41.37 4.47
CA GLY A 10 -12.91 -42.45 4.18
C GLY A 10 -11.46 -42.16 4.63
N TYR A 11 -11.11 -40.90 4.87
CA TYR A 11 -9.76 -40.49 5.31
C TYR A 11 -9.57 -40.43 6.82
N LYS A 12 -10.63 -40.75 7.60
CA LYS A 12 -10.72 -40.51 9.04
C LYS A 12 -9.79 -41.36 9.93
N ALA A 13 -9.23 -42.48 9.46
CA ALA A 13 -8.60 -43.45 10.36
C ALA A 13 -7.06 -43.45 10.32
N SER A 14 -6.42 -42.84 9.37
CA SER A 14 -4.97 -42.97 9.17
C SER A 14 -4.13 -41.72 9.50
N PHE A 15 -4.75 -40.56 9.75
CA PHE A 15 -4.02 -39.30 9.93
C PHE A 15 -4.03 -38.72 11.36
N PHE A 16 -4.92 -39.18 12.27
CA PHE A 16 -4.99 -38.65 13.64
C PHE A 16 -5.04 -39.79 14.66
N PRO A 17 -3.93 -40.03 15.35
CA PRO A 17 -3.85 -41.15 16.32
C PRO A 17 -4.55 -40.90 17.67
N ASP A 18 -5.05 -39.65 17.92
CA ASP A 18 -5.64 -39.29 19.22
C ASP A 18 -7.06 -38.72 19.08
N PRO A 19 -8.07 -39.32 19.82
CA PRO A 19 -9.47 -38.83 19.81
C PRO A 19 -9.63 -37.41 20.39
N TYR A 20 -8.74 -36.93 21.23
CA TYR A 20 -8.78 -35.57 21.80
C TYR A 20 -8.46 -34.52 20.76
N THR A 21 -7.43 -34.75 19.94
CA THR A 21 -7.06 -33.87 18.82
C THR A 21 -8.18 -33.75 17.79
N TYR A 22 -8.90 -34.84 17.52
CA TYR A 22 -10.05 -34.82 16.61
C TYR A 22 -11.21 -33.96 17.15
N ARG A 23 -11.59 -34.12 18.44
CA ARG A 23 -12.65 -33.29 19.05
C ARG A 23 -12.27 -31.84 19.13
N TYR A 24 -11.01 -31.53 19.39
CA TYR A 24 -10.52 -30.14 19.39
C TYR A 24 -10.65 -29.50 17.99
N ILE A 25 -10.21 -30.18 16.94
CA ILE A 25 -10.33 -29.72 15.55
C ILE A 25 -11.80 -29.55 15.14
N GLU A 26 -12.68 -30.49 15.51
CA GLU A 26 -14.11 -30.42 15.18
C GLU A 26 -14.79 -29.24 15.90
N THR A 27 -14.41 -28.96 17.14
CA THR A 27 -14.90 -27.80 17.91
C THR A 27 -14.41 -26.49 17.27
N GLN A 28 -13.15 -26.40 16.92
CA GLN A 28 -12.57 -25.24 16.25
C GLN A 28 -13.18 -25.01 14.86
N MET A 29 -13.36 -26.06 14.06
CA MET A 29 -14.05 -25.99 12.77
C MET A 29 -15.50 -25.49 12.89
N ASN A 30 -16.22 -25.87 13.96
CA ASN A 30 -17.59 -25.41 14.20
C ASN A 30 -17.65 -23.93 14.60
N ILE A 31 -16.72 -23.47 15.46
CA ILE A 31 -16.59 -22.06 15.80
C ILE A 31 -16.29 -21.23 14.54
N HIS A 32 -15.34 -21.69 13.72
CA HIS A 32 -14.97 -21.02 12.47
C HIS A 32 -16.08 -21.02 11.43
N ARG A 33 -16.83 -22.12 11.34
CA ARG A 33 -18.01 -22.18 10.48
C ARG A 33 -19.08 -21.18 10.88
N GLN A 34 -19.31 -20.99 12.18
CA GLN A 34 -20.24 -19.96 12.67
C GLN A 34 -19.72 -18.55 12.38
N THR A 35 -18.42 -18.30 12.54
CA THR A 35 -17.79 -17.01 12.22
C THR A 35 -17.88 -16.71 10.71
N ILE A 36 -17.60 -17.70 9.87
CA ILE A 36 -17.73 -17.55 8.41
C ILE A 36 -19.20 -17.32 8.01
N LEU A 37 -20.16 -18.05 8.59
CA LEU A 37 -21.58 -17.84 8.35
C LEU A 37 -22.06 -16.47 8.83
N MET A 38 -21.55 -15.99 9.95
CA MET A 38 -21.82 -14.65 10.47
C MET A 38 -21.28 -13.58 9.54
N LEU A 39 -20.05 -13.73 9.02
CA LEU A 39 -19.44 -12.86 8.02
C LEU A 39 -20.22 -12.90 6.69
N MET A 40 -20.57 -14.09 6.19
CA MET A 40 -21.37 -14.25 4.96
C MET A 40 -22.78 -13.67 5.10
N ASN A 41 -23.44 -13.83 6.25
CA ASN A 41 -24.74 -13.22 6.52
C ASN A 41 -24.65 -11.69 6.64
N THR A 42 -23.54 -11.18 7.15
CA THR A 42 -23.26 -9.73 7.17
C THR A 42 -23.06 -9.22 5.74
N ILE A 43 -22.32 -9.95 4.91
CA ILE A 43 -22.10 -9.63 3.49
C ILE A 43 -23.41 -9.68 2.69
N ASN A 44 -24.23 -10.72 2.87
CA ASN A 44 -25.52 -10.85 2.17
C ASN A 44 -26.54 -9.76 2.56
N LYS A 45 -26.45 -9.20 3.77
CA LYS A 45 -27.25 -8.02 4.17
C LYS A 45 -26.87 -6.75 3.40
N PHE A 46 -25.63 -6.70 2.83
CA PHE A 46 -25.19 -5.59 1.97
C PHE A 46 -25.57 -5.78 0.49
N GLU A 47 -26.00 -6.96 0.06
CA GLU A 47 -26.27 -7.27 -1.37
C GLU A 47 -27.67 -6.87 -1.88
N GLN A 48 -28.60 -6.38 -1.05
CA GLN A 48 -29.92 -5.97 -1.55
C GLN A 48 -29.88 -4.57 -2.16
N PRO A 49 -30.12 -4.43 -3.49
CA PRO A 49 -30.16 -3.13 -4.15
C PRO A 49 -31.51 -2.47 -3.91
N ASN A 50 -31.58 -1.55 -2.98
CA ASN A 50 -32.74 -0.67 -2.82
C ASN A 50 -32.41 0.72 -3.31
N THR A 51 -33.03 1.14 -4.39
CA THR A 51 -32.86 2.40 -5.12
C THR A 51 -33.28 3.67 -4.35
N GLU A 52 -33.88 3.52 -3.17
CA GLU A 52 -34.22 4.64 -2.25
C GLU A 52 -33.13 4.99 -1.22
N GLN A 53 -31.95 4.37 -1.32
CA GLN A 53 -30.92 4.44 -0.26
C GLN A 53 -29.83 5.48 -0.49
N ALA A 54 -29.98 6.45 -1.39
CA ALA A 54 -28.95 7.48 -1.62
C ALA A 54 -28.62 8.32 -0.37
N ASP A 55 -29.45 8.27 0.67
CA ASP A 55 -29.32 9.10 1.87
C ASP A 55 -29.28 8.30 3.20
N ARG A 56 -29.15 6.98 3.16
CA ARG A 56 -29.05 6.18 4.40
C ARG A 56 -27.61 6.13 4.89
N ARG A 57 -27.33 6.86 5.97
CA ARG A 57 -26.10 6.69 6.77
C ARG A 57 -25.98 5.21 7.17
N CYS A 58 -24.77 4.64 7.10
CA CYS A 58 -24.49 3.25 7.40
C CYS A 58 -25.03 2.90 8.81
N ALA A 59 -25.65 1.71 8.97
CA ALA A 59 -26.12 1.26 10.29
C ALA A 59 -24.99 1.23 11.32
N PHE A 60 -23.77 0.94 10.87
CA PHE A 60 -22.56 0.98 11.69
C PHE A 60 -22.17 2.41 12.12
N SER A 61 -22.35 3.42 11.29
CA SER A 61 -22.00 4.82 11.61
C SER A 61 -23.07 5.52 12.48
N ARG A 62 -24.31 5.04 12.52
CA ARG A 62 -25.41 5.66 13.29
C ARG A 62 -25.08 5.94 14.75
N PRO A 63 -24.52 5.01 15.56
CA PRO A 63 -24.17 5.31 16.94
C PRO A 63 -23.09 6.39 17.03
N PHE A 64 -22.09 6.39 16.13
CA PHE A 64 -21.04 7.40 16.07
C PHE A 64 -21.58 8.75 15.61
N THR A 65 -22.49 8.79 14.66
CA THR A 65 -23.17 10.02 14.23
C THR A 65 -23.97 10.63 15.38
N ARG A 66 -24.76 9.82 16.11
CA ARG A 66 -25.52 10.32 17.28
C ARG A 66 -24.60 10.83 18.39
N MET A 67 -23.45 10.19 18.58
CA MET A 67 -22.44 10.65 19.53
C MET A 67 -21.84 11.99 19.08
N PHE A 68 -21.53 12.12 17.80
CA PHE A 68 -21.00 13.35 17.21
C PHE A 68 -22.02 14.51 17.30
N ASP A 69 -23.27 14.28 16.90
CA ASP A 69 -24.35 15.28 16.99
C ASP A 69 -24.56 15.75 18.45
N ARG A 70 -24.50 14.82 19.43
CA ARG A 70 -24.57 15.15 20.85
C ARG A 70 -23.35 15.94 21.32
N LEU A 71 -22.16 15.60 20.84
CA LEU A 71 -20.94 16.33 21.16
C LEU A 71 -20.99 17.76 20.60
N CYS A 72 -21.43 17.94 19.36
CA CYS A 72 -21.60 19.25 18.75
C CYS A 72 -22.62 20.10 19.53
N ALA A 73 -23.79 19.53 19.87
CA ALA A 73 -24.81 20.21 20.67
C ALA A 73 -24.30 20.60 22.05
N PHE A 74 -23.56 19.69 22.71
CA PHE A 74 -22.95 19.97 24.02
C PHE A 74 -21.90 21.10 23.94
N LEU A 75 -21.09 21.11 22.89
CA LEU A 75 -20.07 22.13 22.65
C LEU A 75 -20.72 23.49 22.34
N ASP A 76 -21.79 23.52 21.56
CA ASP A 76 -22.55 24.75 21.26
C ASP A 76 -23.19 25.33 22.52
N GLU A 77 -23.76 24.48 23.40
CA GLU A 77 -24.35 24.91 24.68
C GLU A 77 -23.30 25.49 25.63
N ARG A 78 -22.05 24.94 25.59
CA ARG A 78 -20.99 25.33 26.53
C ARG A 78 -20.12 26.49 26.07
N ILE A 79 -19.84 26.59 24.77
CA ILE A 79 -18.84 27.51 24.21
C ILE A 79 -19.53 28.64 23.42
N GLY A 80 -20.77 28.46 22.99
CA GLY A 80 -21.49 29.40 22.13
C GLY A 80 -20.73 29.65 20.80
N GLY A 81 -21.31 29.29 19.67
CA GLY A 81 -20.66 29.42 18.34
C GLY A 81 -19.67 28.30 18.00
N ALA A 82 -19.71 27.16 18.70
CA ALA A 82 -18.86 25.99 18.36
C ALA A 82 -19.18 25.45 16.95
N SER A 83 -20.42 25.48 16.50
CA SER A 83 -20.83 25.13 15.15
C SER A 83 -20.17 26.01 14.10
N GLU A 84 -20.14 27.33 14.31
CA GLU A 84 -19.47 28.28 13.40
C GLU A 84 -17.96 28.01 13.29
N LEU A 85 -17.33 27.67 14.42
CA LEU A 85 -15.90 27.30 14.45
C LEU A 85 -15.65 26.00 13.71
N ILE A 86 -16.51 24.99 13.88
CA ILE A 86 -16.41 23.71 13.18
C ILE A 86 -16.55 23.94 11.67
N ASP A 87 -17.54 24.70 11.22
CA ASP A 87 -17.76 25.03 9.81
C ASP A 87 -16.57 25.81 9.21
N ALA A 88 -16.00 26.74 9.98
CA ALA A 88 -14.79 27.45 9.58
C ALA A 88 -13.59 26.50 9.43
N CYS A 89 -13.38 25.58 10.37
CA CYS A 89 -12.33 24.56 10.29
C CYS A 89 -12.53 23.62 9.11
N GLN A 90 -13.77 23.18 8.83
CA GLN A 90 -14.09 22.35 7.65
C GLN A 90 -13.77 23.11 6.36
N SER A 91 -14.19 24.37 6.25
CA SER A 91 -13.87 25.22 5.09
C SER A 91 -12.36 25.41 4.88
N VAL A 92 -11.58 25.52 5.97
CA VAL A 92 -10.11 25.62 5.90
C VAL A 92 -9.50 24.28 5.46
N ALA A 93 -9.93 23.15 6.05
CA ALA A 93 -9.44 21.82 5.73
C ALA A 93 -9.70 21.47 4.26
N ASP A 94 -10.91 21.75 3.80
CA ASP A 94 -11.33 21.48 2.42
C ASP A 94 -10.55 22.35 1.43
N ARG A 95 -10.46 23.66 1.65
CA ARG A 95 -9.63 24.56 0.83
C ARG A 95 -8.16 24.16 0.84
N PHE A 96 -7.62 23.73 1.98
CA PHE A 96 -6.24 23.28 2.06
C PHE A 96 -6.02 22.02 1.24
N TRP A 97 -6.87 20.99 1.39
CA TRP A 97 -6.81 19.75 0.62
C TRP A 97 -6.88 19.99 -0.89
N HIS A 98 -7.78 20.86 -1.35
CA HIS A 98 -7.93 21.17 -2.77
C HIS A 98 -6.88 22.14 -3.32
N SER A 99 -6.10 22.79 -2.46
CA SER A 99 -5.10 23.77 -2.89
C SER A 99 -3.90 23.11 -3.58
N LYS A 100 -3.24 23.87 -4.44
CA LYS A 100 -1.94 23.51 -5.04
C LYS A 100 -0.81 23.49 -4.00
N LEU A 101 -1.02 24.14 -2.85
CA LEU A 101 -0.04 24.25 -1.78
C LEU A 101 -0.07 23.05 -0.82
N TYR A 102 -1.07 22.19 -0.87
CA TYR A 102 -1.19 21.04 0.02
C TYR A 102 0.07 20.16 0.03
N PHE A 103 0.49 19.66 -1.14
CA PHE A 103 1.69 18.81 -1.23
C PHE A 103 2.97 19.54 -0.84
N PRO A 104 3.26 20.76 -1.36
CA PRO A 104 4.44 21.53 -0.96
C PRO A 104 4.50 21.82 0.54
N ILE A 105 3.39 22.23 1.17
CA ILE A 105 3.37 22.54 2.60
C ILE A 105 3.63 21.29 3.42
N CYS A 106 2.87 20.19 3.21
CA CYS A 106 3.09 18.94 3.93
C CYS A 106 4.53 18.41 3.72
N PHE A 107 5.06 18.50 2.50
CA PHE A 107 6.44 18.13 2.21
C PHE A 107 7.44 18.95 3.02
N MET A 108 7.31 20.29 2.99
CA MET A 108 8.24 21.20 3.68
C MET A 108 8.14 21.11 5.20
N MET A 109 6.94 20.84 5.75
CA MET A 109 6.74 20.63 7.19
C MET A 109 7.64 19.52 7.75
N LEU A 110 7.89 18.46 6.98
CA LEU A 110 8.77 17.39 7.41
C LEU A 110 10.21 17.59 6.92
N ALA A 111 10.40 17.98 5.66
CA ALA A 111 11.71 18.07 5.02
C ALA A 111 12.66 19.03 5.75
N VAL A 112 12.17 20.20 6.18
CA VAL A 112 12.96 21.19 6.91
C VAL A 112 13.46 20.61 8.23
N PHE A 113 12.58 19.99 9.01
CA PHE A 113 12.95 19.42 10.30
C PHE A 113 13.84 18.19 10.17
N MET A 114 13.64 17.37 9.14
CA MET A 114 14.59 16.30 8.82
C MET A 114 15.97 16.89 8.47
N ALA A 115 16.04 17.92 7.64
CA ALA A 115 17.31 18.54 7.24
C ALA A 115 18.11 19.09 8.43
N VAL A 116 17.43 19.67 9.43
CA VAL A 116 18.09 20.20 10.65
C VAL A 116 18.26 19.14 11.76
N GLY A 117 17.98 17.85 11.49
CA GLY A 117 18.16 16.76 12.44
C GLY A 117 17.09 16.70 13.55
N GLN A 118 15.92 17.27 13.33
CA GLN A 118 14.79 17.28 14.28
C GLN A 118 13.52 16.62 13.69
N PRO A 119 13.62 15.39 13.13
CA PRO A 119 12.51 14.75 12.41
C PRO A 119 11.26 14.49 13.29
N VAL A 120 11.42 14.36 14.62
CA VAL A 120 10.30 14.21 15.56
C VAL A 120 9.37 15.41 15.51
N ILE A 121 9.92 16.64 15.48
CA ILE A 121 9.09 17.87 15.42
C ILE A 121 8.31 17.90 14.10
N GLY A 122 8.97 17.62 12.98
CA GLY A 122 8.32 17.50 11.68
C GLY A 122 7.23 16.42 11.68
N GLY A 123 7.50 15.27 12.29
CA GLY A 123 6.54 14.18 12.45
C GLY A 123 5.31 14.57 13.26
N VAL A 124 5.48 15.30 14.37
CA VAL A 124 4.37 15.84 15.19
C VAL A 124 3.52 16.83 14.39
N LEU A 125 4.14 17.71 13.59
CA LEU A 125 3.39 18.65 12.73
C LEU A 125 2.58 17.92 11.65
N VAL A 126 3.18 16.94 10.99
CA VAL A 126 2.47 16.12 9.98
C VAL A 126 1.35 15.31 10.62
N MET A 127 1.57 14.74 11.81
CA MET A 127 0.53 14.03 12.56
C MET A 127 -0.62 14.96 12.99
N SER A 128 -0.30 16.18 13.43
CA SER A 128 -1.30 17.19 13.77
C SER A 128 -2.13 17.57 12.54
N THR A 129 -1.48 17.70 11.38
CA THR A 129 -2.15 17.94 10.10
C THR A 129 -3.06 16.75 9.73
N LEU A 130 -2.61 15.51 9.92
CA LEU A 130 -3.40 14.31 9.69
C LEU A 130 -4.64 14.30 10.58
N ILE A 131 -4.49 14.57 11.89
CA ILE A 131 -5.60 14.64 12.84
C ILE A 131 -6.58 15.76 12.44
N PHE A 132 -6.07 16.93 12.07
CA PHE A 132 -6.89 18.03 11.59
C PHE A 132 -7.71 17.66 10.35
N LEU A 133 -7.09 17.00 9.38
CA LEU A 133 -7.80 16.53 8.17
C LEU A 133 -8.81 15.43 8.49
N LEU A 134 -8.52 14.49 9.40
CA LEU A 134 -9.49 13.50 9.85
C LEU A 134 -10.72 14.12 10.50
N LEU A 135 -10.55 15.18 11.28
CA LEU A 135 -11.66 15.84 11.99
C LEU A 135 -12.52 16.70 11.06
N PHE A 136 -11.90 17.42 10.12
CA PHE A 136 -12.55 18.52 9.41
C PHE A 136 -12.62 18.37 7.88
N CYS A 137 -11.88 17.43 7.26
CA CYS A 137 -12.00 17.16 5.83
C CYS A 137 -12.90 15.93 5.61
N ASP A 138 -13.82 16.01 4.68
CA ASP A 138 -14.75 14.92 4.38
C ASP A 138 -14.18 13.89 3.38
N ASP A 139 -12.92 14.06 2.98
CA ASP A 139 -12.22 13.19 2.02
C ASP A 139 -11.02 12.49 2.66
N LEU A 140 -11.17 11.19 2.90
CA LEU A 140 -10.15 10.36 3.54
C LEU A 140 -8.87 10.22 2.68
N LEU A 141 -8.90 10.49 1.38
CA LEU A 141 -7.68 10.54 0.57
C LEU A 141 -6.71 11.64 1.02
N SER A 142 -7.22 12.68 1.69
CA SER A 142 -6.41 13.79 2.21
C SER A 142 -5.35 13.35 3.23
N ILE A 143 -5.53 12.23 3.92
CA ILE A 143 -4.56 11.73 4.90
C ILE A 143 -3.47 10.85 4.31
N LEU A 144 -3.62 10.37 3.08
CA LEU A 144 -2.68 9.38 2.53
C LEU A 144 -1.25 9.93 2.38
N PHE A 145 -1.12 11.18 1.94
CA PHE A 145 0.21 11.79 1.83
C PHE A 145 0.86 12.02 3.20
N PRO A 146 0.20 12.60 4.22
CA PRO A 146 0.68 12.59 5.60
C PRO A 146 1.11 11.21 6.12
N VAL A 147 0.34 10.13 5.84
CA VAL A 147 0.71 8.77 6.23
C VAL A 147 2.01 8.32 5.55
N VAL A 148 2.19 8.62 4.26
CA VAL A 148 3.46 8.34 3.56
C VAL A 148 4.63 9.10 4.19
N LEU A 149 4.44 10.38 4.52
CA LEU A 149 5.46 11.19 5.20
C LEU A 149 5.84 10.60 6.56
N LEU A 150 4.85 10.23 7.38
CA LEU A 150 5.08 9.61 8.68
C LEU A 150 5.79 8.26 8.58
N ALA A 151 5.47 7.46 7.55
CA ALA A 151 6.20 6.22 7.28
C ALA A 151 7.69 6.49 6.99
N MET A 152 8.01 7.60 6.33
CA MET A 152 9.41 8.00 6.08
C MET A 152 10.12 8.49 7.35
N VAL A 153 9.41 9.12 8.30
CA VAL A 153 9.98 9.45 9.63
C VAL A 153 10.42 8.17 10.34
N GLY A 154 9.59 7.13 10.31
CA GLY A 154 9.93 5.82 10.91
C GLY A 154 11.24 5.23 10.36
N THR A 155 11.66 5.62 9.15
CA THR A 155 12.93 5.16 8.57
C THR A 155 14.16 5.79 9.23
N GLU A 156 14.04 6.96 9.83
CA GLU A 156 15.14 7.65 10.54
C GLU A 156 15.35 7.15 11.97
N PHE A 157 14.34 6.44 12.53
CA PHE A 157 14.28 6.08 13.95
C PHE A 157 14.16 4.57 14.20
N TYR A 158 14.64 3.73 13.30
CA TYR A 158 14.46 2.30 13.48
C TYR A 158 15.07 1.77 14.77
N ASP A 159 16.29 2.14 15.07
CA ASP A 159 16.98 1.75 16.31
C ASP A 159 16.32 2.37 17.56
N GLU A 160 15.59 3.48 17.37
CA GLU A 160 14.88 4.19 18.41
C GLU A 160 13.36 4.08 18.29
N LEU A 161 12.83 3.11 17.53
CA LEU A 161 11.38 2.94 17.34
C LEU A 161 10.64 2.87 18.68
N TYR A 162 11.26 2.26 19.68
CA TYR A 162 10.77 2.25 21.06
C TYR A 162 10.70 3.65 21.68
N SER A 163 11.54 4.59 21.26
CA SER A 163 11.48 5.98 21.74
C SER A 163 10.20 6.67 21.26
N LEU A 164 9.67 6.28 20.09
CA LEU A 164 8.41 6.80 19.57
C LEU A 164 7.20 6.26 20.33
N LEU A 165 7.32 5.12 21.03
CA LEU A 165 6.24 4.59 21.88
C LEU A 165 5.86 5.55 23.03
N ARG A 166 6.76 6.44 23.46
CA ARG A 166 6.41 7.52 24.40
C ARG A 166 5.31 8.44 23.87
N PHE A 167 5.11 8.49 22.55
CA PHE A 167 4.11 9.29 21.87
C PHE A 167 2.84 8.49 21.53
N TRP A 168 2.63 7.29 22.12
CA TRP A 168 1.47 6.42 21.86
C TRP A 168 0.12 7.14 21.97
N TRP A 169 0.03 8.14 22.86
CA TRP A 169 -1.17 8.96 23.05
C TRP A 169 -1.56 9.77 21.80
N ILE A 170 -0.61 10.17 20.95
CA ILE A 170 -0.89 10.81 19.66
C ILE A 170 -1.61 9.81 18.72
N GLY A 171 -1.21 8.55 18.76
CA GLY A 171 -1.92 7.48 18.05
C GLY A 171 -3.36 7.30 18.54
N LEU A 172 -3.61 7.44 19.85
CA LEU A 172 -4.98 7.43 20.38
C LEU A 172 -5.79 8.63 19.90
N LEU A 173 -5.20 9.82 19.83
CA LEU A 173 -5.87 11.01 19.29
C LEU A 173 -6.22 10.81 17.80
N ALA A 174 -5.30 10.24 17.00
CA ALA A 174 -5.59 9.93 15.62
C ALA A 174 -6.70 8.87 15.47
N ALA A 175 -6.72 7.85 16.34
CA ALA A 175 -7.79 6.85 16.37
C ALA A 175 -9.14 7.48 16.76
N ALA A 176 -9.16 8.36 17.75
CA ALA A 176 -10.36 9.11 18.14
C ALA A 176 -10.85 10.02 17.00
N ALA A 177 -9.94 10.74 16.34
CA ALA A 177 -10.26 11.54 15.17
C ALA A 177 -10.85 10.70 14.03
N LEU A 178 -10.32 9.49 13.79
CA LEU A 178 -10.88 8.56 12.80
C LEU A 178 -12.29 8.10 13.19
N LEU A 179 -12.57 7.85 14.47
CA LEU A 179 -13.92 7.51 14.93
C LEU A 179 -14.90 8.67 14.72
N VAL A 180 -14.47 9.91 15.00
CA VAL A 180 -15.23 11.12 14.70
C VAL A 180 -15.47 11.24 13.19
N HIS A 181 -14.45 11.03 12.36
CA HIS A 181 -14.57 11.04 10.91
C HIS A 181 -15.61 10.03 10.41
N ILE A 182 -15.57 8.80 10.92
CA ILE A 182 -16.57 7.76 10.60
C ILE A 182 -17.98 8.23 10.98
N GLY A 183 -18.13 8.82 12.16
CA GLY A 183 -19.41 9.33 12.64
C GLY A 183 -19.98 10.48 11.79
N ALA A 184 -19.12 11.42 11.42
CA ALA A 184 -19.50 12.63 10.69
C ALA A 184 -19.70 12.36 9.19
N TYR A 185 -18.80 11.59 8.57
CA TYR A 185 -18.68 11.54 7.12
C TYR A 185 -18.96 10.17 6.47
N ALA A 186 -18.78 9.03 7.17
CA ALA A 186 -18.93 7.72 6.53
C ALA A 186 -20.39 7.45 6.11
N ARG A 187 -20.54 6.92 4.90
CA ARG A 187 -21.82 6.48 4.33
C ARG A 187 -21.86 4.97 4.19
N ALA A 188 -23.03 4.42 3.84
CA ALA A 188 -23.12 2.99 3.53
C ALA A 188 -22.23 2.68 2.30
N PRO A 189 -21.20 1.82 2.43
CA PRO A 189 -20.35 1.48 1.32
C PRO A 189 -21.14 0.70 0.26
N ARG A 190 -20.89 0.97 -1.02
CA ARG A 190 -21.39 0.15 -2.12
C ARG A 190 -20.38 -0.96 -2.39
N ASN A 191 -20.90 -2.11 -2.83
CA ASN A 191 -20.02 -3.21 -3.24
C ASN A 191 -19.09 -2.77 -4.37
N GLY A 192 -17.79 -2.98 -4.16
CA GLY A 192 -16.76 -2.69 -5.14
C GLY A 192 -16.18 -3.97 -5.74
N GLY A 193 -15.38 -3.79 -6.82
CA GLY A 193 -14.81 -4.91 -7.56
C GLY A 193 -13.77 -5.73 -6.78
N CYS A 194 -13.10 -5.14 -5.77
CA CYS A 194 -12.10 -5.82 -4.93
C CYS A 194 -12.65 -6.33 -3.59
N MET A 195 -13.94 -6.13 -3.30
CA MET A 195 -14.56 -6.47 -2.02
C MET A 195 -14.39 -7.94 -1.66
N HIS A 196 -14.73 -8.84 -2.58
CA HIS A 196 -14.68 -10.29 -2.32
C HIS A 196 -13.25 -10.78 -2.09
N GLY A 197 -12.29 -10.28 -2.89
CA GLY A 197 -10.88 -10.60 -2.71
C GLY A 197 -10.34 -10.11 -1.37
N LEU A 198 -10.71 -8.90 -0.90
CA LEU A 198 -10.30 -8.39 0.41
C LEU A 198 -10.94 -9.17 1.57
N VAL A 199 -12.20 -9.57 1.45
CA VAL A 199 -12.85 -10.46 2.42
C VAL A 199 -12.14 -11.81 2.46
N ALA A 200 -11.81 -12.39 1.30
CA ALA A 200 -11.09 -13.65 1.24
C ALA A 200 -9.70 -13.56 1.89
N VAL A 201 -8.97 -12.47 1.67
CA VAL A 201 -7.69 -12.19 2.35
C VAL A 201 -7.89 -12.01 3.86
N SER A 202 -8.93 -11.28 4.30
CA SER A 202 -9.21 -11.11 5.73
C SER A 202 -9.49 -12.45 6.42
N VAL A 203 -10.24 -13.33 5.78
CA VAL A 203 -10.46 -14.69 6.27
C VAL A 203 -9.16 -15.49 6.29
N ALA A 204 -8.35 -15.40 5.22
CA ALA A 204 -7.09 -16.13 5.12
C ALA A 204 -6.06 -15.68 6.18
N THR A 205 -5.97 -14.38 6.45
CA THR A 205 -5.07 -13.86 7.50
C THR A 205 -5.52 -14.24 8.89
N LEU A 206 -6.82 -14.33 9.16
CA LEU A 206 -7.33 -14.80 10.45
C LEU A 206 -7.16 -16.30 10.65
N LEU A 207 -7.36 -17.12 9.60
CA LEU A 207 -7.25 -18.57 9.68
C LEU A 207 -5.79 -19.04 9.64
N GLY A 208 -4.99 -18.50 8.73
CA GLY A 208 -3.61 -18.93 8.51
C GLY A 208 -2.59 -17.97 9.12
N GLY A 209 -2.81 -16.65 8.94
CA GLY A 209 -1.83 -15.63 9.35
C GLY A 209 -1.55 -15.57 10.85
N LEU A 210 -2.48 -15.98 11.71
CA LEU A 210 -2.27 -16.09 13.15
C LEU A 210 -1.36 -17.26 13.54
N GLY A 211 -1.20 -18.27 12.68
CA GLY A 211 -0.37 -19.46 12.91
C GLY A 211 -0.93 -20.47 13.90
N PHE A 212 -1.72 -20.02 14.84
CA PHE A 212 -2.20 -20.78 16.00
C PHE A 212 -3.06 -22.02 15.63
N ILE A 213 -3.72 -22.03 14.45
CA ILE A 213 -4.49 -23.20 13.99
C ILE A 213 -3.56 -24.37 13.62
N SER A 214 -2.38 -24.07 13.09
CA SER A 214 -1.39 -25.08 12.77
C SER A 214 -0.71 -25.61 14.03
N ARG A 215 -0.24 -24.68 14.89
CA ARG A 215 0.35 -24.95 16.20
C ARG A 215 0.24 -23.74 17.10
N GLU A 216 -0.04 -23.97 18.39
CA GLU A 216 -0.15 -22.90 19.39
C GLU A 216 1.14 -22.07 19.49
N GLU A 217 2.29 -22.72 19.38
CA GLU A 217 3.63 -22.09 19.42
C GLU A 217 3.91 -21.12 18.25
N TYR A 218 3.13 -21.16 17.17
CA TYR A 218 3.28 -20.24 16.03
C TYR A 218 2.59 -18.90 16.26
N PHE A 219 1.72 -18.81 17.26
CA PHE A 219 1.08 -17.55 17.61
C PHE A 219 2.10 -16.59 18.24
N SER A 220 2.06 -15.34 17.78
CA SER A 220 2.85 -14.26 18.35
C SER A 220 2.08 -12.94 18.28
N PRO A 221 2.39 -11.94 19.14
CA PRO A 221 1.84 -10.58 19.01
C PRO A 221 2.08 -9.98 17.63
N THR A 222 3.20 -10.30 17.02
CA THR A 222 3.56 -9.89 15.65
C THR A 222 2.62 -10.52 14.62
N ALA A 223 2.34 -11.83 14.72
CA ALA A 223 1.37 -12.50 13.86
C ALA A 223 -0.02 -11.89 14.00
N LEU A 224 -0.45 -11.55 15.21
CA LEU A 224 -1.71 -10.86 15.48
C LEU A 224 -1.74 -9.47 14.81
N TYR A 225 -0.69 -8.66 14.99
CA TYR A 225 -0.59 -7.32 14.41
C TYR A 225 -0.70 -7.36 12.88
N TYR A 226 0.05 -8.23 12.21
CA TYR A 226 0.01 -8.32 10.75
C TYR A 226 -1.25 -8.99 10.22
N SER A 227 -1.79 -10.00 10.90
CA SER A 227 -3.03 -10.65 10.48
C SER A 227 -4.23 -9.71 10.55
N LEU A 228 -4.35 -8.96 11.65
CA LEU A 228 -5.39 -7.94 11.77
C LEU A 228 -5.15 -6.78 10.80
N GLY A 229 -3.91 -6.29 10.72
CA GLY A 229 -3.54 -5.15 9.88
C GLY A 229 -3.79 -5.40 8.40
N LEU A 230 -3.23 -6.47 7.85
CA LEU A 230 -3.32 -6.79 6.41
C LEU A 230 -4.69 -7.39 6.01
N GLY A 231 -5.42 -7.98 6.95
CA GLY A 231 -6.75 -8.51 6.72
C GLY A 231 -7.84 -7.51 7.09
N VAL A 232 -8.30 -7.58 8.34
CA VAL A 232 -9.48 -6.87 8.83
C VAL A 232 -9.35 -5.36 8.68
N VAL A 233 -8.20 -4.77 9.09
CA VAL A 233 -7.98 -3.31 9.03
C VAL A 233 -7.97 -2.83 7.58
N MET A 234 -7.31 -3.54 6.65
CA MET A 234 -7.33 -3.16 5.24
C MET A 234 -8.72 -3.27 4.63
N LEU A 235 -9.52 -4.25 5.03
CA LEU A 235 -10.92 -4.36 4.62
C LEU A 235 -11.76 -3.20 5.16
N LEU A 236 -11.60 -2.82 6.43
CA LEU A 236 -12.30 -1.68 7.01
C LEU A 236 -11.90 -0.36 6.33
N ILE A 237 -10.62 -0.15 6.07
CA ILE A 237 -10.13 1.03 5.34
C ILE A 237 -10.69 1.06 3.91
N TYR A 238 -10.74 -0.10 3.23
CA TYR A 238 -11.38 -0.20 1.92
C TYR A 238 -12.85 0.23 1.97
N LEU A 239 -13.61 -0.27 2.95
CA LEU A 239 -15.01 0.09 3.13
C LEU A 239 -15.19 1.58 3.42
N LEU A 240 -14.33 2.18 4.24
CA LEU A 240 -14.34 3.61 4.55
C LEU A 240 -14.03 4.44 3.30
N LEU A 241 -12.93 4.18 2.62
CA LEU A 241 -12.57 4.87 1.38
C LEU A 241 -13.66 4.69 0.31
N ARG A 242 -14.27 3.50 0.22
CA ARG A 242 -15.34 3.21 -0.73
C ARG A 242 -16.63 3.97 -0.39
N SER A 243 -16.93 4.14 0.90
CA SER A 243 -18.10 4.89 1.36
C SER A 243 -18.06 6.37 0.95
N GLU A 244 -16.87 6.92 0.82
CA GLU A 244 -16.65 8.32 0.44
C GLU A 244 -16.37 8.50 -1.06
N ALA A 245 -15.85 7.46 -1.72
CA ALA A 245 -15.47 7.53 -3.12
C ALA A 245 -16.63 7.92 -4.06
N ASP A 246 -17.88 7.63 -3.69
CA ASP A 246 -19.07 7.92 -4.51
C ASP A 246 -19.61 9.35 -4.35
N ARG A 247 -18.98 10.18 -3.51
CA ARG A 247 -19.36 11.59 -3.39
C ARG A 247 -19.04 12.37 -4.67
N PRO A 248 -19.90 13.32 -5.09
CA PRO A 248 -19.52 14.27 -6.12
C PRO A 248 -18.33 15.11 -5.62
N ARG A 249 -17.35 15.30 -6.49
CA ARG A 249 -16.14 16.08 -6.21
C ARG A 249 -15.83 17.00 -7.38
N ASP A 250 -15.25 18.14 -7.06
CA ASP A 250 -14.85 19.15 -8.07
C ASP A 250 -13.45 18.86 -8.65
N TYR A 251 -12.86 17.70 -8.34
CA TYR A 251 -11.54 17.30 -8.82
C TYR A 251 -11.53 15.82 -9.30
N ASP A 252 -10.55 15.50 -10.17
CA ASP A 252 -10.31 14.12 -10.60
C ASP A 252 -9.61 13.32 -9.47
N ILE A 253 -10.35 12.43 -8.84
CA ILE A 253 -9.86 11.55 -7.76
C ILE A 253 -8.66 10.70 -8.20
N ALA A 254 -8.63 10.28 -9.47
CA ALA A 254 -7.55 9.44 -9.96
C ALA A 254 -6.27 10.25 -10.20
N GLU A 255 -6.39 11.45 -10.74
CA GLU A 255 -5.25 12.34 -10.86
C GLU A 255 -4.72 12.73 -9.48
N ARG A 256 -5.60 12.96 -8.50
CA ARG A 256 -5.21 13.27 -7.12
C ARG A 256 -4.45 12.10 -6.47
N MET A 257 -4.90 10.87 -6.67
CA MET A 257 -4.18 9.69 -6.19
C MET A 257 -2.80 9.55 -6.85
N LEU A 258 -2.68 9.83 -8.15
CA LEU A 258 -1.38 9.87 -8.83
C LEU A 258 -0.48 10.99 -8.28
N GLN A 259 -1.04 12.16 -7.92
CA GLN A 259 -0.28 13.22 -7.25
C GLN A 259 0.24 12.78 -5.88
N ILE A 260 -0.53 12.00 -5.10
CA ILE A 260 -0.09 11.42 -3.83
C ILE A 260 1.11 10.49 -4.05
N LEU A 261 1.02 9.56 -5.00
CA LEU A 261 2.14 8.66 -5.33
C LEU A 261 3.35 9.44 -5.83
N TYR A 262 3.15 10.42 -6.70
CA TYR A 262 4.20 11.28 -7.23
C TYR A 262 4.92 12.09 -6.13
N ALA A 263 4.16 12.76 -5.26
CA ALA A 263 4.71 13.52 -4.15
C ALA A 263 5.42 12.61 -3.13
N GLY A 264 4.86 11.42 -2.86
CA GLY A 264 5.48 10.40 -2.01
C GLY A 264 6.83 9.94 -2.57
N GLY A 265 6.92 9.71 -3.88
CA GLY A 265 8.17 9.37 -4.55
C GLY A 265 9.21 10.50 -4.49
N LEU A 266 8.79 11.76 -4.70
CA LEU A 266 9.69 12.93 -4.56
C LEU A 266 10.21 13.06 -3.12
N PHE A 267 9.34 12.87 -2.13
CA PHE A 267 9.75 12.93 -0.73
C PHE A 267 10.70 11.81 -0.37
N THR A 268 10.44 10.58 -0.82
CA THR A 268 11.36 9.45 -0.63
C THR A 268 12.72 9.71 -1.28
N GLY A 269 12.72 10.27 -2.49
CA GLY A 269 13.96 10.70 -3.17
C GLY A 269 14.70 11.77 -2.37
N PHE A 270 14.00 12.74 -1.78
CA PHE A 270 14.60 13.74 -0.88
C PHE A 270 15.26 13.08 0.35
N VAL A 271 14.59 12.11 1.00
CA VAL A 271 15.17 11.39 2.16
C VAL A 271 16.47 10.69 1.78
N VAL A 272 16.49 9.98 0.64
CA VAL A 272 17.73 9.36 0.13
C VAL A 272 18.80 10.40 -0.17
N THR A 273 18.43 11.53 -0.78
CA THR A 273 19.38 12.65 -1.04
C THR A 273 19.96 13.18 0.27
N LEU A 274 19.11 13.42 1.27
CA LEU A 274 19.54 13.93 2.57
C LEU A 274 20.52 12.97 3.27
N PHE A 275 20.28 11.66 3.19
CA PHE A 275 21.20 10.65 3.69
C PHE A 275 22.58 10.77 3.04
N TYR A 276 22.65 10.90 1.71
CA TYR A 276 23.94 11.06 1.01
C TYR A 276 24.59 12.41 1.24
N VAL A 277 23.84 13.48 1.46
CA VAL A 277 24.39 14.80 1.84
C VAL A 277 25.04 14.71 3.21
N ARG A 278 24.41 14.04 4.18
CA ARG A 278 24.98 13.85 5.52
C ARG A 278 26.24 12.97 5.52
N ASN A 279 26.28 11.98 4.64
CA ASN A 279 27.38 11.01 4.51
C ASN A 279 28.23 11.27 3.25
N PHE A 280 28.32 12.54 2.81
CA PHE A 280 28.94 12.91 1.53
C PHE A 280 30.41 12.50 1.46
N HIS A 281 31.16 12.69 2.55
CA HIS A 281 32.58 12.34 2.63
C HIS A 281 32.82 10.84 2.41
N GLU A 282 32.05 9.99 3.08
CA GLU A 282 32.12 8.53 2.93
C GLU A 282 31.77 8.08 1.51
N PHE A 283 30.70 8.69 0.94
CA PHE A 283 30.30 8.40 -0.43
C PHE A 283 31.40 8.76 -1.45
N VAL A 284 32.03 9.92 -1.32
CA VAL A 284 33.09 10.35 -2.24
C VAL A 284 34.32 9.45 -2.12
N GLN A 285 34.67 9.01 -0.90
CA GLN A 285 35.81 8.12 -0.69
C GLN A 285 35.59 6.72 -1.28
N SER A 286 34.40 6.14 -1.07
CA SER A 286 34.11 4.78 -1.53
C SER A 286 33.63 4.72 -2.98
N PHE A 287 33.00 5.79 -3.46
CA PHE A 287 32.24 5.86 -4.71
C PHE A 287 31.32 4.65 -4.91
N SER A 288 30.74 4.15 -3.80
CA SER A 288 29.79 3.05 -3.79
C SER A 288 28.55 3.40 -2.99
N THR A 289 27.46 2.64 -3.20
CA THR A 289 26.23 2.85 -2.42
C THR A 289 26.51 2.54 -0.95
N LEU A 290 26.20 3.51 -0.09
CA LEU A 290 26.33 3.38 1.35
C LEU A 290 25.24 2.47 1.91
N TYR A 291 25.50 1.92 3.12
CA TYR A 291 24.49 1.15 3.82
C TYR A 291 23.37 2.10 4.29
N PHE A 292 22.18 1.88 3.76
CA PHE A 292 20.95 2.57 4.12
C PHE A 292 19.94 1.52 4.61
N GLU A 293 19.58 1.56 5.85
CA GLU A 293 18.85 0.47 6.52
C GLU A 293 17.50 0.20 5.86
N TYR A 294 16.75 1.26 5.53
CA TYR A 294 15.45 1.18 4.85
C TYR A 294 15.51 1.18 3.33
N ARG A 295 16.66 0.85 2.76
CA ARG A 295 16.88 0.84 1.31
C ARG A 295 15.79 0.12 0.53
N ASN A 296 15.27 -1.00 1.05
CA ASN A 296 14.25 -1.78 0.35
C ASN A 296 12.88 -1.12 0.40
N PHE A 297 12.53 -0.46 1.52
CA PHE A 297 11.31 0.32 1.63
C PHE A 297 11.36 1.55 0.72
N SER A 298 12.43 2.32 0.79
CA SER A 298 12.63 3.50 -0.05
C SER A 298 12.65 3.13 -1.55
N ALA A 299 13.32 2.02 -1.93
CA ALA A 299 13.29 1.51 -3.28
C ALA A 299 11.87 1.10 -3.71
N THR A 300 11.08 0.49 -2.83
CA THR A 300 9.68 0.13 -3.10
C THR A 300 8.83 1.37 -3.34
N MET A 301 8.93 2.39 -2.47
CA MET A 301 8.18 3.63 -2.62
C MET A 301 8.54 4.37 -3.90
N LEU A 302 9.82 4.48 -4.23
CA LEU A 302 10.28 5.06 -5.49
C LEU A 302 9.75 4.27 -6.69
N LEU A 303 9.84 2.94 -6.65
CA LEU A 303 9.43 2.06 -7.72
C LEU A 303 7.93 2.19 -8.05
N ILE A 304 7.05 2.21 -7.04
CA ILE A 304 5.60 2.38 -7.25
C ILE A 304 5.21 3.81 -7.64
N SER A 305 6.09 4.79 -7.40
CA SER A 305 5.85 6.20 -7.70
C SER A 305 6.33 6.62 -9.10
N ILE A 306 7.33 5.93 -9.68
CA ILE A 306 7.83 6.20 -11.03
C ILE A 306 6.71 6.20 -12.09
N PRO A 307 5.72 5.27 -12.10
CA PRO A 307 4.62 5.30 -13.05
C PRO A 307 3.74 6.55 -12.93
N ALA A 308 3.53 7.07 -11.72
CA ALA A 308 2.82 8.33 -11.52
C ALA A 308 3.61 9.52 -12.10
N ALA A 309 4.92 9.56 -11.88
CA ALA A 309 5.80 10.57 -12.50
C ALA A 309 5.78 10.46 -14.04
N ALA A 310 5.79 9.25 -14.59
CA ALA A 310 5.69 9.01 -16.04
C ALA A 310 4.34 9.45 -16.62
N TYR A 311 3.23 9.27 -15.86
CA TYR A 311 1.92 9.79 -16.25
C TYR A 311 1.96 11.32 -16.42
N PHE A 312 2.51 12.05 -15.46
CA PHE A 312 2.67 13.51 -15.56
C PHE A 312 3.67 13.90 -16.67
N ALA A 313 4.74 13.13 -16.86
CA ALA A 313 5.70 13.36 -17.96
C ALA A 313 5.08 13.16 -19.36
N ALA A 314 4.05 12.31 -19.47
CA ALA A 314 3.29 12.17 -20.71
C ALA A 314 2.48 13.44 -21.06
N HIS A 315 2.13 14.27 -20.07
CA HIS A 315 1.40 15.51 -20.24
C HIS A 315 2.35 16.73 -20.34
N ASP A 316 3.30 16.85 -19.41
CA ASP A 316 4.30 17.92 -19.39
C ASP A 316 5.73 17.33 -19.27
N ARG A 317 6.59 17.68 -20.24
CA ARG A 317 7.98 17.22 -20.33
C ARG A 317 8.83 17.53 -19.09
N ARG A 318 8.49 18.55 -18.32
CA ARG A 318 9.23 18.93 -17.10
C ARG A 318 9.28 17.77 -16.08
N HIS A 319 8.25 16.94 -16.05
CA HIS A 319 8.20 15.78 -15.15
C HIS A 319 9.15 14.64 -15.50
N PHE A 320 9.80 14.64 -16.69
CA PHE A 320 10.90 13.72 -16.96
C PHE A 320 12.06 13.90 -15.98
N ALA A 321 12.32 15.13 -15.51
CA ALA A 321 13.30 15.36 -14.46
C ALA A 321 12.97 14.61 -13.17
N SER A 322 11.69 14.55 -12.81
CA SER A 322 11.23 13.79 -11.63
C SER A 322 11.35 12.28 -11.84
N VAL A 323 11.07 11.77 -13.04
CA VAL A 323 11.30 10.35 -13.37
C VAL A 323 12.77 10.00 -13.23
N ALA A 324 13.65 10.83 -13.81
CA ALA A 324 15.11 10.65 -13.74
C ALA A 324 15.61 10.75 -12.28
N PHE A 325 15.13 11.73 -11.52
CA PHE A 325 15.45 11.91 -10.11
C PHE A 325 15.03 10.68 -9.27
N MET A 326 13.79 10.24 -9.39
CA MET A 326 13.31 9.06 -8.64
C MET A 326 14.09 7.81 -9.00
N TYR A 327 14.40 7.60 -10.29
CA TYR A 327 15.19 6.46 -10.72
C TYR A 327 16.63 6.54 -10.18
N LEU A 328 17.28 7.70 -10.26
CA LEU A 328 18.62 7.90 -9.69
C LEU A 328 18.62 7.64 -8.19
N MET A 329 17.68 8.20 -7.44
CA MET A 329 17.58 7.98 -5.99
C MET A 329 17.30 6.52 -5.66
N MET A 330 16.53 5.81 -6.49
CA MET A 330 16.31 4.38 -6.34
C MET A 330 17.64 3.58 -6.51
N LEU A 331 18.49 3.92 -7.47
CA LEU A 331 19.82 3.33 -7.60
C LEU A 331 20.67 3.64 -6.35
N MET A 332 20.61 4.88 -5.86
CA MET A 332 21.34 5.31 -4.66
C MET A 332 20.90 4.62 -3.37
N THR A 333 19.69 4.00 -3.32
CA THR A 333 19.33 3.14 -2.17
C THR A 333 20.23 1.91 -2.01
N GLY A 334 21.00 1.54 -3.05
CA GLY A 334 21.83 0.32 -3.05
C GLY A 334 20.99 -0.98 -3.03
N SER A 335 19.68 -0.91 -3.31
CA SER A 335 18.82 -2.10 -3.41
C SER A 335 19.05 -2.82 -4.74
N ARG A 336 19.55 -4.07 -4.67
CA ARG A 336 19.73 -4.92 -5.86
C ARG A 336 18.40 -5.14 -6.61
N SER A 337 17.32 -5.35 -5.87
CA SER A 337 15.97 -5.46 -6.41
C SER A 337 15.49 -4.16 -7.05
N GLY A 338 15.80 -3.02 -6.43
CA GLY A 338 15.54 -1.68 -6.98
C GLY A 338 16.25 -1.48 -8.32
N LEU A 339 17.51 -1.89 -8.44
CA LEU A 339 18.25 -1.82 -9.70
C LEU A 339 17.55 -2.63 -10.81
N ILE A 340 17.27 -3.90 -10.55
CA ILE A 340 16.72 -4.83 -11.58
C ILE A 340 15.29 -4.42 -11.97
N PHE A 341 14.40 -4.38 -10.99
CA PHE A 341 12.98 -4.11 -11.24
C PHE A 341 12.72 -2.64 -11.58
N GLY A 342 13.53 -1.74 -11.03
CA GLY A 342 13.44 -0.33 -11.35
C GLY A 342 13.85 -0.01 -12.77
N THR A 343 14.91 -0.64 -13.28
CA THR A 343 15.29 -0.49 -14.68
C THR A 343 14.21 -1.04 -15.61
N ALA A 344 13.66 -2.23 -15.30
CA ALA A 344 12.55 -2.80 -16.06
C ALA A 344 11.31 -1.86 -16.02
N MET A 345 10.97 -1.33 -14.85
CA MET A 345 9.85 -0.40 -14.70
C MET A 345 10.08 0.92 -15.42
N LEU A 346 11.29 1.46 -15.39
CA LEU A 346 11.64 2.66 -16.15
C LEU A 346 11.40 2.44 -17.65
N LEU A 347 11.84 1.31 -18.20
CA LEU A 347 11.62 0.97 -19.61
C LEU A 347 10.12 0.86 -19.93
N LEU A 348 9.33 0.21 -19.06
CA LEU A 348 7.88 0.13 -19.22
C LEU A 348 7.22 1.52 -19.14
N CYS A 349 7.67 2.40 -18.25
CA CYS A 349 7.18 3.76 -18.14
C CYS A 349 7.55 4.61 -19.36
N LEU A 350 8.76 4.46 -19.92
CA LEU A 350 9.13 5.13 -21.17
C LEU A 350 8.29 4.62 -22.36
N ALA A 351 8.03 3.31 -22.42
CA ALA A 351 7.10 2.75 -23.39
C ALA A 351 5.68 3.32 -23.24
N PHE A 352 5.18 3.41 -21.98
CA PHE A 352 3.89 4.02 -21.68
C PHE A 352 3.82 5.46 -22.21
N VAL A 353 4.81 6.31 -21.91
CA VAL A 353 4.88 7.69 -22.40
C VAL A 353 4.91 7.75 -23.94
N TYR A 354 5.66 6.86 -24.56
CA TYR A 354 5.74 6.74 -26.01
C TYR A 354 4.36 6.41 -26.64
N TYR A 355 3.64 5.45 -26.06
CA TYR A 355 2.31 5.07 -26.53
C TYR A 355 1.25 6.17 -26.30
N CYS A 356 1.36 6.89 -25.18
CA CYS A 356 0.43 7.99 -24.86
C CYS A 356 0.57 9.21 -25.78
N ASN A 357 1.72 9.37 -26.48
CA ASN A 357 2.03 10.55 -27.28
C ASN A 357 2.32 10.21 -28.74
N PRO A 358 1.31 9.81 -29.55
CA PRO A 358 1.52 9.40 -30.94
C PRO A 358 2.15 10.50 -31.80
N GLU A 359 1.81 11.76 -31.54
CA GLU A 359 2.34 12.92 -32.29
C GLU A 359 3.85 13.14 -32.07
N ARG A 360 4.39 12.71 -30.93
CA ARG A 360 5.80 12.90 -30.57
C ARG A 360 6.66 11.66 -30.69
N ARG A 361 6.12 10.53 -31.20
CA ARG A 361 6.83 9.26 -31.31
C ARG A 361 8.14 9.36 -32.10
N ALA A 362 8.14 10.14 -33.18
CA ALA A 362 9.35 10.35 -33.99
C ALA A 362 10.47 11.03 -33.19
N VAL A 363 10.11 12.02 -32.35
CA VAL A 363 11.07 12.73 -31.48
C VAL A 363 11.58 11.79 -30.39
N TYR A 364 10.70 11.09 -29.67
CA TYR A 364 11.09 10.17 -28.61
C TYR A 364 11.97 9.02 -29.14
N ARG A 365 11.67 8.48 -30.33
CA ARG A 365 12.51 7.47 -30.95
C ARG A 365 13.90 8.01 -31.29
N ARG A 366 14.02 9.20 -31.91
CA ARG A 366 15.31 9.81 -32.21
C ARG A 366 16.13 10.07 -30.95
N VAL A 367 15.52 10.73 -29.96
CA VAL A 367 16.18 11.03 -28.67
C VAL A 367 16.58 9.73 -27.97
N GLY A 368 15.69 8.72 -27.93
CA GLY A 368 15.97 7.43 -27.34
C GLY A 368 17.14 6.71 -28.03
N LEU A 369 17.19 6.68 -29.35
CA LEU A 369 18.29 6.08 -30.10
C LEU A 369 19.61 6.81 -29.91
N ILE A 370 19.61 8.16 -29.94
CA ILE A 370 20.82 8.97 -29.76
C ILE A 370 21.34 8.83 -28.32
N SER A 371 20.45 8.80 -27.32
CA SER A 371 20.83 8.69 -25.90
C SER A 371 21.16 7.27 -25.46
N LEU A 372 20.79 6.26 -26.24
CA LEU A 372 20.97 4.85 -25.84
C LEU A 372 22.42 4.49 -25.61
N ILE A 373 23.32 4.87 -26.55
CA ILE A 373 24.76 4.57 -26.46
C ILE A 373 25.39 5.22 -25.22
N PRO A 374 25.29 6.57 -25.01
CA PRO A 374 25.89 7.19 -23.83
C PRO A 374 25.26 6.74 -22.51
N VAL A 375 23.95 6.45 -22.49
CA VAL A 375 23.28 5.91 -21.29
C VAL A 375 23.78 4.52 -20.95
N ILE A 376 23.89 3.63 -21.94
CA ILE A 376 24.43 2.27 -21.72
C ILE A 376 25.90 2.35 -21.27
N ALA A 377 26.73 3.15 -21.93
CA ALA A 377 28.12 3.34 -21.54
C ALA A 377 28.26 3.85 -20.11
N LEU A 378 27.42 4.83 -19.72
CA LEU A 378 27.37 5.36 -18.37
C LEU A 378 26.93 4.30 -17.36
N LEU A 379 25.88 3.53 -17.66
CA LEU A 379 25.41 2.45 -16.79
C LEU A 379 26.48 1.37 -16.61
N ILE A 380 27.16 0.95 -17.66
CA ILE A 380 28.25 -0.04 -17.59
C ILE A 380 29.41 0.50 -16.74
N ALA A 381 29.74 1.79 -16.84
CA ALA A 381 30.82 2.39 -16.08
C ALA A 381 30.48 2.66 -14.60
N ILE A 382 29.26 3.09 -14.32
CA ILE A 382 28.87 3.60 -13.00
C ILE A 382 28.22 2.52 -12.13
N VAL A 383 27.29 1.72 -12.68
CA VAL A 383 26.54 0.74 -11.89
C VAL A 383 27.45 -0.28 -11.17
N PRO A 384 28.46 -0.90 -11.80
CA PRO A 384 29.36 -1.82 -11.09
C PRO A 384 30.08 -1.15 -9.92
N ARG A 385 30.48 0.12 -10.07
CA ARG A 385 31.16 0.88 -9.00
C ARG A 385 30.20 1.21 -7.85
N LEU A 386 29.01 1.73 -8.18
CA LEU A 386 27.99 2.04 -7.16
C LEU A 386 27.58 0.79 -6.36
N PHE A 387 27.53 -0.35 -7.02
CA PHE A 387 27.13 -1.60 -6.38
C PHE A 387 28.30 -2.49 -5.94
N ALA A 388 29.54 -2.00 -5.98
CA ALA A 388 30.72 -2.78 -5.61
C ALA A 388 30.60 -3.39 -4.20
N SER A 389 30.09 -2.62 -3.22
CA SER A 389 29.83 -3.10 -1.86
C SER A 389 28.67 -4.11 -1.75
N ARG A 390 27.93 -4.36 -2.83
CA ARG A 390 26.79 -5.28 -2.90
C ARG A 390 27.05 -6.51 -3.78
N MET A 391 28.21 -6.56 -4.42
CA MET A 391 28.63 -7.71 -5.21
C MET A 391 29.28 -8.75 -4.31
N VAL A 392 28.92 -10.02 -4.51
CA VAL A 392 29.58 -11.18 -3.91
C VAL A 392 30.24 -11.93 -5.06
N ASP A 393 31.56 -12.15 -4.97
CA ASP A 393 32.34 -12.81 -6.01
C ASP A 393 32.14 -12.23 -7.43
N GLY A 394 31.94 -10.90 -7.50
CA GLY A 394 31.71 -10.19 -8.75
C GLY A 394 30.27 -10.29 -9.31
N ALA A 395 29.37 -10.97 -8.63
CA ALA A 395 27.97 -11.12 -9.01
C ALA A 395 27.03 -10.32 -8.10
N LEU A 396 26.00 -9.68 -8.69
CA LEU A 396 24.94 -8.99 -7.94
C LEU A 396 23.99 -9.96 -7.21
N ILE A 397 23.91 -11.20 -7.69
CA ILE A 397 23.07 -12.26 -7.14
C ILE A 397 23.96 -13.45 -6.88
N SER A 398 23.96 -13.95 -5.67
CA SER A 398 24.67 -15.14 -5.22
C SER A 398 23.66 -16.22 -4.81
N ALA A 399 24.01 -17.48 -5.05
CA ALA A 399 23.23 -18.63 -4.58
C ALA A 399 23.17 -18.72 -3.06
N ASP A 400 24.19 -18.18 -2.36
CA ASP A 400 24.27 -18.13 -0.90
C ASP A 400 23.57 -16.89 -0.31
N ASP A 401 22.78 -16.15 -1.12
CA ASP A 401 22.00 -15.03 -0.60
C ASP A 401 20.97 -15.54 0.42
N SER A 402 20.95 -14.92 1.60
CA SER A 402 19.98 -15.21 2.67
C SER A 402 18.52 -15.25 2.18
N ARG A 403 18.19 -14.50 1.11
CA ARG A 403 16.86 -14.49 0.49
C ARG A 403 16.49 -15.81 -0.17
N TYR A 404 17.45 -16.51 -0.80
CA TYR A 404 17.23 -17.84 -1.33
C TYR A 404 16.90 -18.82 -0.20
N THR A 405 17.64 -18.74 0.89
CA THR A 405 17.38 -19.56 2.10
C THR A 405 16.00 -19.26 2.68
N PHE A 406 15.60 -17.98 2.76
CA PHE A 406 14.25 -17.62 3.22
C PHE A 406 13.16 -18.13 2.31
N PHE A 407 13.36 -18.06 0.99
CA PHE A 407 12.43 -18.61 0.02
C PHE A 407 12.23 -20.12 0.22
N ILE A 408 13.33 -20.87 0.32
CA ILE A 408 13.28 -22.33 0.56
C ILE A 408 12.62 -22.61 1.91
N GLN A 409 12.94 -21.86 2.97
CA GLN A 409 12.31 -22.03 4.27
C GLN A 409 10.79 -21.85 4.20
N GLY A 410 10.31 -20.83 3.48
CA GLY A 410 8.87 -20.63 3.28
C GLY A 410 8.18 -21.80 2.59
N LEU A 411 8.86 -22.43 1.62
CA LEU A 411 8.34 -23.64 0.97
C LEU A 411 8.35 -24.86 1.91
N LEU A 412 9.40 -25.01 2.73
CA LEU A 412 9.47 -26.09 3.73
C LEU A 412 8.39 -25.93 4.81
N ASP A 413 8.13 -24.71 5.25
CA ASP A 413 7.08 -24.40 6.22
C ASP A 413 5.68 -24.66 5.62
N PHE A 414 5.49 -24.38 4.34
CA PHE A 414 4.29 -24.77 3.61
C PHE A 414 4.11 -26.30 3.56
N VAL A 415 5.17 -27.05 3.25
CA VAL A 415 5.08 -28.53 3.22
C VAL A 415 4.73 -29.10 4.58
N LYS A 416 5.25 -28.50 5.66
CA LYS A 416 4.93 -28.92 7.04
C LYS A 416 3.49 -28.58 7.45
N ASN A 417 2.97 -27.43 7.01
CA ASN A 417 1.66 -26.89 7.39
C ASN A 417 0.87 -26.44 6.14
N PRO A 418 0.46 -27.34 5.24
CA PRO A 418 0.00 -26.97 3.91
C PRO A 418 -1.34 -26.22 3.90
N LEU A 419 -2.22 -26.42 4.88
CA LEU A 419 -3.55 -25.80 4.89
C LEU A 419 -3.51 -24.36 5.41
N PHE A 420 -2.86 -24.11 6.55
CA PHE A 420 -2.95 -22.85 7.27
C PHE A 420 -1.59 -22.13 7.45
N GLY A 421 -0.47 -22.78 7.07
CA GLY A 421 0.86 -22.19 7.23
C GLY A 421 1.33 -22.06 8.69
N CYS A 422 2.38 -21.23 8.89
CA CYS A 422 3.03 -21.03 10.19
C CYS A 422 2.74 -19.66 10.83
N GLY A 423 1.87 -18.85 10.24
CA GLY A 423 1.60 -17.49 10.71
C GLY A 423 2.44 -16.40 10.04
N LEU A 424 1.93 -15.16 10.06
CA LEU A 424 2.59 -13.99 9.49
C LEU A 424 3.67 -13.48 10.45
N GLY A 425 4.87 -13.23 9.92
CA GLY A 425 5.97 -12.67 10.69
C GLY A 425 6.55 -13.65 11.72
N SER A 426 6.32 -14.97 11.58
CA SER A 426 6.88 -16.01 12.41
C SER A 426 7.70 -16.98 11.57
N MET A 427 8.95 -17.21 11.97
CA MET A 427 9.82 -18.25 11.42
C MET A 427 10.42 -19.07 12.58
N HIS A 428 9.56 -19.80 13.29
CA HIS A 428 9.92 -20.55 14.48
C HIS A 428 10.99 -21.65 14.27
N ASN A 429 11.19 -22.10 13.03
CA ASN A 429 12.02 -23.26 12.73
C ASN A 429 13.27 -22.93 11.90
N ALA A 430 13.64 -21.65 11.74
CA ALA A 430 14.83 -21.31 10.99
C ALA A 430 16.06 -21.23 11.91
N PRO A 431 16.98 -22.22 11.88
CA PRO A 431 18.22 -22.18 12.66
C PRO A 431 19.12 -21.00 12.32
N ILE A 432 18.84 -20.30 11.22
CA ILE A 432 19.57 -19.16 10.69
C ILE A 432 19.33 -17.88 11.50
N PHE A 433 18.25 -17.80 12.29
CA PHE A 433 17.83 -16.61 13.05
C PHE A 433 18.02 -16.76 14.56
N LEU A 434 18.97 -17.56 14.95
CA LEU A 434 19.39 -17.68 16.34
C LEU A 434 19.91 -16.34 16.84
N GLY A 435 19.11 -15.65 17.63
CA GLY A 435 19.60 -14.58 18.48
C GLY A 435 18.76 -13.31 18.62
N VAL A 436 17.67 -13.14 17.89
CA VAL A 436 16.81 -11.95 18.06
C VAL A 436 15.37 -12.40 18.35
N GLU A 437 15.07 -12.64 19.63
CA GLU A 437 13.70 -12.81 20.09
C GLU A 437 12.88 -11.58 19.70
N GLY A 438 11.76 -11.79 19.01
CA GLY A 438 10.82 -10.73 18.62
C GLY A 438 11.10 -10.08 17.26
N SER A 439 12.15 -10.44 16.51
CA SER A 439 12.34 -9.92 15.16
C SER A 439 11.33 -10.52 14.19
N ILE A 440 10.72 -9.62 13.40
CA ILE A 440 9.82 -10.02 12.32
C ILE A 440 10.68 -10.58 11.20
N VAL A 441 10.56 -11.86 10.94
CA VAL A 441 11.26 -12.47 9.81
C VAL A 441 10.29 -12.73 8.67
N TRP A 442 10.64 -12.22 7.50
CA TRP A 442 9.88 -12.36 6.27
C TRP A 442 10.61 -13.30 5.31
N TYR A 443 9.86 -14.14 4.58
CA TYR A 443 10.45 -15.01 3.55
C TYR A 443 11.00 -14.26 2.34
N HIS A 444 10.85 -12.93 2.30
CA HIS A 444 11.33 -12.05 1.24
C HIS A 444 10.90 -12.44 -0.18
N ASN A 445 9.81 -13.17 -0.30
CA ASN A 445 9.21 -13.57 -1.56
C ASN A 445 7.69 -13.69 -1.39
N LEU A 446 6.94 -13.08 -2.30
CA LEU A 446 5.47 -13.02 -2.24
C LEU A 446 4.83 -14.41 -2.16
N ILE A 447 5.29 -15.35 -2.99
CA ILE A 447 4.71 -16.70 -3.07
C ILE A 447 5.05 -17.49 -1.80
N ALA A 448 6.32 -17.49 -1.41
CA ALA A 448 6.77 -18.17 -0.19
C ALA A 448 6.10 -17.56 1.07
N GLN A 449 5.89 -16.22 1.07
CA GLN A 449 5.21 -15.55 2.17
C GLN A 449 3.75 -16.00 2.29
N ILE A 450 3.01 -16.07 1.19
CA ILE A 450 1.62 -16.52 1.22
C ILE A 450 1.54 -17.99 1.62
N LEU A 451 2.32 -18.85 0.97
CA LEU A 451 2.27 -20.30 1.20
C LEU A 451 2.82 -20.68 2.58
N GLY A 452 3.98 -20.18 2.96
CA GLY A 452 4.61 -20.52 4.25
C GLY A 452 3.83 -19.98 5.44
N SER A 453 3.34 -18.74 5.35
CA SER A 453 2.63 -18.12 6.48
C SER A 453 1.15 -18.50 6.59
N MET A 454 0.46 -18.72 5.47
CA MET A 454 -1.00 -18.88 5.44
C MET A 454 -1.47 -20.13 4.70
N GLY A 455 -0.56 -20.91 4.15
CA GLY A 455 -0.88 -22.15 3.44
C GLY A 455 -1.79 -21.97 2.22
N LEU A 456 -2.55 -23.02 1.90
CA LEU A 456 -3.52 -23.01 0.80
C LEU A 456 -4.65 -22.01 1.02
N VAL A 457 -5.05 -21.75 2.26
CA VAL A 457 -6.08 -20.73 2.57
C VAL A 457 -5.59 -19.35 2.14
N GLY A 458 -4.31 -19.03 2.44
CA GLY A 458 -3.67 -17.81 1.97
C GLY A 458 -3.57 -17.75 0.44
N ALA A 459 -3.15 -18.85 -0.19
CA ALA A 459 -3.05 -18.93 -1.64
C ALA A 459 -4.38 -18.66 -2.34
N VAL A 460 -5.48 -19.23 -1.84
CA VAL A 460 -6.84 -18.97 -2.37
C VAL A 460 -7.25 -17.52 -2.16
N GLY A 461 -7.08 -16.97 -0.94
CA GLY A 461 -7.48 -15.60 -0.60
C GLY A 461 -6.75 -14.55 -1.46
N TYR A 462 -5.41 -14.65 -1.53
CA TYR A 462 -4.60 -13.72 -2.33
C TYR A 462 -4.78 -13.91 -3.84
N SER A 463 -4.94 -15.15 -4.32
CA SER A 463 -5.23 -15.39 -5.75
C SER A 463 -6.56 -14.75 -6.16
N TRP A 464 -7.57 -14.81 -5.29
CA TRP A 464 -8.84 -14.13 -5.53
C TRP A 464 -8.68 -12.60 -5.58
N LEU A 465 -7.96 -12.03 -4.62
CA LEU A 465 -7.67 -10.59 -4.62
C LEU A 465 -6.88 -10.16 -5.87
N PHE A 466 -5.89 -10.94 -6.30
CA PHE A 466 -5.14 -10.67 -7.53
C PHE A 466 -6.04 -10.74 -8.76
N TYR A 467 -6.90 -11.75 -8.84
CA TYR A 467 -7.87 -11.88 -9.93
C TYR A 467 -8.81 -10.66 -9.99
N ASP A 468 -9.40 -10.24 -8.87
CA ASP A 468 -10.29 -9.08 -8.81
C ASP A 468 -9.57 -7.81 -9.28
N ARG A 469 -8.35 -7.59 -8.81
CA ARG A 469 -7.52 -6.43 -9.19
C ARG A 469 -7.17 -6.43 -10.68
N VAL A 470 -6.70 -7.53 -11.21
CA VAL A 470 -6.35 -7.66 -12.64
C VAL A 470 -7.60 -7.49 -13.51
N ARG A 471 -8.71 -8.14 -13.15
CA ARG A 471 -10.00 -8.00 -13.83
C ARG A 471 -10.46 -6.54 -13.84
N LEU A 472 -10.32 -5.82 -12.72
CA LEU A 472 -10.70 -4.43 -12.60
C LEU A 472 -9.86 -3.54 -13.51
N LEU A 473 -8.53 -3.68 -13.47
CA LEU A 473 -7.61 -2.94 -14.34
C LEU A 473 -7.91 -3.20 -15.83
N TRP A 474 -8.29 -4.45 -16.17
CA TRP A 474 -8.65 -4.80 -17.54
C TRP A 474 -9.96 -4.17 -18.01
N ARG A 475 -10.96 -4.07 -17.15
CA ARG A 475 -12.27 -3.48 -17.46
C ARG A 475 -12.20 -1.96 -17.58
N LYS A 476 -11.34 -1.31 -16.80
CA LYS A 476 -11.27 0.14 -16.62
C LYS A 476 -10.08 0.75 -17.37
N ARG A 477 -9.86 0.33 -18.62
CA ARG A 477 -8.70 0.78 -19.41
C ARG A 477 -8.76 2.26 -19.72
N SER A 478 -7.82 3.01 -19.15
CA SER A 478 -7.56 4.42 -19.44
C SER A 478 -6.06 4.70 -19.28
N ARG A 479 -5.59 5.89 -19.68
CA ARG A 479 -4.18 6.27 -19.42
C ARG A 479 -3.87 6.29 -17.92
N THR A 480 -4.80 6.81 -17.14
CA THR A 480 -4.70 6.86 -15.67
C THR A 480 -4.67 5.46 -15.07
N THR A 481 -5.60 4.58 -15.48
CA THR A 481 -5.64 3.19 -15.03
C THR A 481 -4.37 2.42 -15.44
N MET A 482 -3.78 2.73 -16.60
CA MET A 482 -2.51 2.12 -17.01
C MET A 482 -1.36 2.55 -16.10
N ALA A 483 -1.30 3.80 -15.66
CA ALA A 483 -0.32 4.24 -14.67
C ALA A 483 -0.48 3.49 -13.34
N PHE A 484 -1.72 3.30 -12.86
CA PHE A 484 -2.00 2.47 -11.68
C PHE A 484 -1.64 1.00 -11.89
N ALA A 485 -1.89 0.45 -13.08
CA ALA A 485 -1.49 -0.92 -13.41
C ALA A 485 0.03 -1.10 -13.34
N LEU A 486 0.81 -0.12 -13.82
CA LEU A 486 2.27 -0.13 -13.72
C LEU A 486 2.72 0.00 -12.26
N SER A 487 2.10 0.86 -11.43
CA SER A 487 2.40 0.97 -10.00
C SER A 487 2.09 -0.33 -9.25
N TYR A 488 0.97 -1.00 -9.58
CA TYR A 488 0.64 -2.29 -9.00
C TYR A 488 1.60 -3.39 -9.44
N PHE A 489 1.95 -3.42 -10.72
CA PHE A 489 2.95 -4.36 -11.25
C PHE A 489 4.32 -4.14 -10.60
N ALA A 490 4.73 -2.88 -10.41
CA ALA A 490 5.93 -2.52 -9.65
C ALA A 490 5.92 -3.10 -8.23
N MET A 491 4.78 -2.98 -7.53
CA MET A 491 4.60 -3.57 -6.20
C MET A 491 4.73 -5.10 -6.23
N LEU A 492 4.13 -5.77 -7.21
CA LEU A 492 4.24 -7.22 -7.35
C LEU A 492 5.69 -7.65 -7.63
N LEU A 493 6.39 -6.96 -8.55
CA LEU A 493 7.79 -7.27 -8.87
C LEU A 493 8.70 -7.16 -7.66
N ILE A 494 8.63 -6.04 -6.92
CA ILE A 494 9.49 -5.86 -5.74
C ILE A 494 9.14 -6.87 -4.64
N SER A 495 7.87 -7.28 -4.54
CA SER A 495 7.40 -8.27 -3.57
C SER A 495 7.92 -9.69 -3.87
N MET A 496 8.47 -9.94 -5.05
CA MET A 496 9.16 -11.21 -5.34
C MET A 496 10.53 -11.34 -4.66
N THR A 497 11.08 -10.24 -4.12
CA THR A 497 12.39 -10.23 -3.47
C THR A 497 12.41 -9.50 -2.12
N ASN A 498 11.30 -8.88 -1.75
CA ASN A 498 11.10 -8.15 -0.50
C ASN A 498 9.67 -8.35 0.00
N PRO A 499 9.36 -8.12 1.28
CA PRO A 499 7.97 -8.24 1.77
C PRO A 499 7.06 -7.06 1.38
N GLY A 500 7.37 -6.30 0.33
CA GLY A 500 6.79 -5.00 -0.02
C GLY A 500 5.26 -4.90 0.05
N MET A 501 4.53 -5.97 -0.30
CA MET A 501 3.06 -6.01 -0.22
C MET A 501 2.56 -6.21 1.22
N PHE A 502 3.38 -6.79 2.10
CA PHE A 502 3.00 -7.12 3.48
C PHE A 502 3.59 -6.13 4.49
N CYS A 503 4.79 -5.62 4.23
CA CYS A 503 5.54 -4.77 5.14
C CYS A 503 6.33 -3.71 4.36
N PRO A 504 6.25 -2.44 4.80
CA PRO A 504 5.41 -1.90 5.87
C PRO A 504 3.95 -1.71 5.44
N MET A 505 3.03 -1.65 6.40
CA MET A 505 1.59 -1.52 6.15
C MET A 505 1.15 -0.32 5.29
N PRO A 506 1.81 0.87 5.31
CA PRO A 506 1.48 1.96 4.39
C PRO A 506 1.48 1.57 2.91
N ASN A 507 2.30 0.60 2.51
CA ASN A 507 2.27 0.08 1.14
C ASN A 507 0.94 -0.61 0.80
N ALA A 508 0.42 -1.44 1.73
CA ALA A 508 -0.88 -2.09 1.58
C ALA A 508 -2.01 -1.07 1.54
N LEU A 509 -1.95 -0.04 2.40
CA LEU A 509 -2.91 1.07 2.43
C LEU A 509 -2.95 1.82 1.09
N LEU A 510 -1.78 2.19 0.53
CA LEU A 510 -1.71 2.85 -0.78
C LEU A 510 -2.30 1.98 -1.90
N MET A 511 -2.07 0.66 -1.86
CA MET A 511 -2.66 -0.26 -2.84
C MET A 511 -4.18 -0.35 -2.67
N VAL A 512 -4.71 -0.40 -1.45
CA VAL A 512 -6.15 -0.39 -1.19
C VAL A 512 -6.77 0.91 -1.72
N ALA A 513 -6.22 2.06 -1.37
CA ALA A 513 -6.71 3.38 -1.82
C ALA A 513 -6.68 3.50 -3.36
N MET A 514 -5.58 3.08 -3.98
CA MET A 514 -5.42 3.08 -5.42
C MET A 514 -6.53 2.26 -6.12
N PHE A 515 -6.85 1.06 -5.61
CA PHE A 515 -7.89 0.24 -6.21
C PHE A 515 -9.30 0.77 -5.98
N VAL A 516 -9.60 1.41 -4.84
CA VAL A 516 -10.85 2.16 -4.65
C VAL A 516 -11.00 3.26 -5.70
N VAL A 517 -9.92 3.97 -6.02
CA VAL A 517 -9.90 5.01 -7.06
C VAL A 517 -10.09 4.42 -8.45
N VAL A 518 -9.45 3.27 -8.75
CA VAL A 518 -9.64 2.56 -10.03
C VAL A 518 -11.09 2.09 -10.21
N GLU A 519 -11.76 1.65 -9.15
CA GLU A 519 -13.18 1.27 -9.21
C GLU A 519 -14.11 2.40 -9.65
N ARG A 520 -13.73 3.64 -9.40
CA ARG A 520 -14.49 4.85 -9.80
C ARG A 520 -14.31 5.21 -11.28
N GLN A 521 -13.27 4.73 -11.93
CA GLN A 521 -13.06 5.03 -13.34
C GLN A 521 -14.18 4.43 -14.20
N PRO A 522 -14.58 5.08 -15.30
CA PRO A 522 -15.61 4.55 -16.21
C PRO A 522 -15.15 3.23 -16.84
N ASP A 523 -16.09 2.33 -17.07
CA ASP A 523 -15.82 1.11 -17.84
C ASP A 523 -15.56 1.47 -19.31
N THR A 524 -14.51 0.91 -19.90
CA THR A 524 -14.13 1.18 -21.31
C THR A 524 -15.23 0.77 -22.29
N ALA A 525 -16.05 -0.23 -21.94
CA ALA A 525 -17.17 -0.69 -22.75
C ALA A 525 -18.35 0.30 -22.81
N THR A 526 -18.42 1.28 -21.90
CA THR A 526 -19.54 2.24 -21.81
C THR A 526 -19.22 3.59 -22.45
N VAL A 527 -17.97 3.81 -22.87
CA VAL A 527 -17.62 5.02 -23.61
C VAL A 527 -18.01 4.83 -25.07
N PRO A 528 -19.09 5.48 -25.56
CA PRO A 528 -19.42 5.40 -26.97
C PRO A 528 -18.22 5.97 -27.76
N VAL A 529 -17.68 5.17 -28.66
CA VAL A 529 -16.70 5.63 -29.63
C VAL A 529 -17.38 6.72 -30.44
N LYS A 530 -17.11 7.99 -30.13
CA LYS A 530 -17.45 9.09 -31.03
C LYS A 530 -16.61 8.92 -32.30
N VAL A 531 -17.11 8.10 -33.20
CA VAL A 531 -16.62 8.04 -34.57
C VAL A 531 -17.07 9.33 -35.27
N GLY A 532 -16.13 10.19 -35.51
CA GLY A 532 -16.22 11.23 -36.56
C GLY A 532 -17.11 12.42 -36.25
N SER A 533 -16.49 13.54 -35.92
CA SER A 533 -16.69 14.87 -36.42
C SER A 533 -16.31 15.92 -35.36
N ALA A 534 -15.03 16.20 -35.28
CA ALA A 534 -14.54 17.47 -34.71
C ALA A 534 -13.15 17.75 -35.28
N ARG A 535 -13.07 17.82 -36.63
CA ARG A 535 -12.14 18.72 -37.28
C ARG A 535 -12.94 19.96 -37.58
N ALA A 536 -12.92 20.90 -36.68
CA ALA A 536 -13.04 22.34 -36.89
C ALA A 536 -13.40 23.00 -35.55
N THR A 537 -12.67 24.05 -35.22
CA THR A 537 -12.89 25.00 -34.12
C THR A 537 -12.39 24.58 -32.74
N GLU A 538 -11.05 24.70 -32.59
CA GLU A 538 -10.42 25.29 -31.40
C GLU A 538 -9.00 25.75 -31.75
N ARG A 539 -8.92 26.68 -32.69
CA ARG A 539 -7.86 27.69 -32.75
C ARG A 539 -8.43 28.95 -32.13
N ARG A 540 -7.77 29.45 -31.12
CA ARG A 540 -7.90 30.71 -30.36
C ARG A 540 -8.59 30.56 -29.01
N SER A 541 -7.75 30.50 -27.99
CA SER A 541 -7.56 31.58 -27.00
C SER A 541 -6.63 31.06 -25.92
N TYR A 542 -5.65 31.85 -25.68
CA TYR A 542 -4.56 31.88 -24.71
C TYR A 542 -4.77 31.19 -23.37
#